data_98d5c38ae7d7c148d4674d271bf072e8
#
_entry.id   98d5c38ae7d7c148d4674d271bf072e8
#
_cell.length_a   1.000
_cell.length_b   1.000
_cell.length_c   1.000
_cell.angle_alpha   90.00
_cell.angle_beta   90.00
_cell.angle_gamma   90.00
#
_symmetry.space_group_name_H-M   'P 1'
#
loop_
_entity.id
_entity.type
_entity.pdbx_description
1 polymer ?
#
loop_
_entity_poly.entity_id
_entity_poly.type
_entity_poly.pdbx_seq_one_letter_code
_entity_poly.pdbx_strand_id
1 'polypeptide(L)'
;MGYRVFRLEFSRRHILVATLLMVLLLGGVGGTYAWTLQHAEARVHELRSLASDQRKRLQKIDAQAAKLDAQLQALRTQNEQIRRLIGDGGKSAASAGAPLAGPVSHGRPRVDGAQSYARDDDFDVVAARIERLRSDSNRVRSDGDRLRGVALRVLNMHRLEELARARVLASIPSLNPAGNAGNAGIASIFGWRAIPWPEFHKGVDLDADYGENVRAGAAGTVVAAAYDGGYGNKIEIDHGNGYHTWYCHLSRIDVHPGQYVKKAEHIALVGSTGASTGPHLHYQIMLDGAPVDPVPYLHGVPDRVLASLK
;
A
#
# COMPACT_ATOMS: atom_id res chain seq x y z
N MET A 1 16.12 16.02 -65.18
CA MET A 1 15.14 16.16 -64.09
C MET A 1 15.52 17.35 -63.26
N GLY A 2 14.75 18.46 -63.36
CA GLY A 2 15.11 19.71 -62.69
C GLY A 2 14.53 19.76 -61.29
N TYR A 3 15.36 19.94 -60.29
CA TYR A 3 14.95 20.19 -58.91
C TYR A 3 14.38 21.60 -58.81
N ARG A 4 13.09 21.73 -58.45
CA ARG A 4 12.49 23.02 -58.05
C ARG A 4 12.92 23.34 -56.63
N VAL A 5 13.84 24.27 -56.47
CA VAL A 5 14.18 24.82 -55.14
C VAL A 5 13.14 25.85 -54.79
N PHE A 6 12.31 25.55 -53.77
CA PHE A 6 11.40 26.51 -53.17
C PHE A 6 12.18 27.47 -52.29
N ARG A 7 12.37 28.74 -52.70
CA ARG A 7 12.85 29.81 -51.84
C ARG A 7 11.67 30.35 -51.02
N LEU A 8 11.65 30.05 -49.72
CA LEU A 8 10.73 30.66 -48.78
C LEU A 8 11.26 32.05 -48.36
N GLU A 9 10.71 33.11 -48.92
CA GLU A 9 11.04 34.50 -48.52
C GLU A 9 10.22 34.85 -47.27
N PHE A 10 10.81 34.84 -46.11
CA PHE A 10 10.18 35.33 -44.88
C PHE A 10 10.31 36.82 -44.78
N SER A 11 9.19 37.54 -44.79
CA SER A 11 9.20 38.99 -44.52
C SER A 11 9.52 39.25 -43.04
N ARG A 12 10.14 40.40 -42.73
CA ARG A 12 10.47 40.80 -41.34
C ARG A 12 9.27 40.71 -40.39
N ARG A 13 8.03 40.91 -40.88
CA ARG A 13 6.79 40.77 -40.13
C ARG A 13 6.52 39.33 -39.69
N HIS A 14 6.76 38.36 -40.54
CA HIS A 14 6.58 36.94 -40.20
C HIS A 14 7.58 36.48 -39.14
N ILE A 15 8.81 36.98 -39.19
CA ILE A 15 9.84 36.68 -38.18
C ILE A 15 9.43 37.27 -36.81
N LEU A 16 8.96 38.54 -36.79
CA LEU A 16 8.52 39.19 -35.56
C LEU A 16 7.30 38.48 -34.94
N VAL A 17 6.32 38.03 -35.75
CA VAL A 17 5.17 37.30 -35.27
C VAL A 17 5.59 35.92 -34.73
N ALA A 18 6.46 35.22 -35.42
CA ALA A 18 6.98 33.92 -34.97
C ALA A 18 7.77 34.02 -33.66
N THR A 19 8.60 35.06 -33.50
CA THR A 19 9.34 35.27 -32.24
C THR A 19 8.40 35.67 -31.11
N LEU A 20 7.37 36.48 -31.35
CA LEU A 20 6.37 36.81 -30.34
C LEU A 20 5.58 35.57 -29.89
N LEU A 21 5.14 34.76 -30.83
CA LEU A 21 4.44 33.50 -30.52
C LEU A 21 5.35 32.53 -29.73
N MET A 22 6.61 32.45 -30.08
CA MET A 22 7.59 31.61 -29.34
C MET A 22 7.78 32.10 -27.90
N VAL A 23 7.88 33.42 -27.68
CA VAL A 23 7.98 34.00 -26.33
C VAL A 23 6.73 33.77 -25.51
N LEU A 24 5.54 33.89 -26.12
CA LEU A 24 4.27 33.59 -25.44
C LEU A 24 4.16 32.09 -25.09
N LEU A 25 4.61 31.18 -25.96
CA LEU A 25 4.63 29.77 -25.73
C LEU A 25 5.60 29.39 -24.60
N LEU A 26 6.81 29.93 -24.62
CA LEU A 26 7.81 29.72 -23.57
C LEU A 26 7.36 30.31 -22.22
N GLY A 27 6.73 31.50 -22.24
CA GLY A 27 6.13 32.12 -21.05
C GLY A 27 4.98 31.31 -20.47
N GLY A 28 4.12 30.73 -21.32
CA GLY A 28 3.02 29.86 -20.93
C GLY A 28 3.52 28.54 -20.31
N VAL A 29 4.50 27.89 -20.93
CA VAL A 29 5.11 26.66 -20.42
C VAL A 29 5.87 26.93 -19.11
N GLY A 30 6.64 28.03 -19.03
CA GLY A 30 7.34 28.43 -17.80
C GLY A 30 6.37 28.75 -16.65
N GLY A 31 5.25 29.43 -16.95
CA GLY A 31 4.22 29.75 -15.97
C GLY A 31 3.50 28.53 -15.43
N THR A 32 3.13 27.59 -16.29
CA THR A 32 2.50 26.32 -15.86
C THR A 32 3.46 25.45 -15.05
N TYR A 33 4.75 25.41 -15.44
CA TYR A 33 5.77 24.67 -14.70
C TYR A 33 6.03 25.27 -13.31
N ALA A 34 6.14 26.60 -13.20
CA ALA A 34 6.28 27.27 -11.91
C ALA A 34 5.05 27.06 -11.02
N TRP A 35 3.84 27.14 -11.60
CA TRP A 35 2.58 26.88 -10.89
C TRP A 35 2.49 25.45 -10.36
N THR A 36 2.88 24.44 -11.16
CA THR A 36 2.89 23.04 -10.73
C THR A 36 3.92 22.77 -9.63
N LEU A 37 5.11 23.42 -9.69
CA LEU A 37 6.12 23.31 -8.64
C LEU A 37 5.63 23.90 -7.31
N GLN A 38 5.05 25.11 -7.31
CA GLN A 38 4.49 25.72 -6.10
C GLN A 38 3.38 24.89 -5.47
N HIS A 39 2.51 24.27 -6.29
CA HIS A 39 1.45 23.40 -5.77
C HIS A 39 1.97 22.05 -5.29
N ALA A 40 3.08 21.54 -5.85
CA ALA A 40 3.75 20.36 -5.36
C ALA A 40 4.39 20.61 -3.98
N GLU A 41 5.06 21.75 -3.78
CA GLU A 41 5.63 22.13 -2.48
C GLU A 41 4.56 22.32 -1.40
N ALA A 42 3.44 22.97 -1.74
CA ALA A 42 2.31 23.12 -0.80
C ALA A 42 1.75 21.76 -0.36
N ARG A 43 1.58 20.81 -1.29
CA ARG A 43 1.13 19.44 -0.97
C ARG A 43 2.15 18.67 -0.11
N VAL A 44 3.44 18.82 -0.37
CA VAL A 44 4.49 18.22 0.46
C VAL A 44 4.47 18.79 1.88
N HIS A 45 4.24 20.08 2.04
CA HIS A 45 4.08 20.72 3.35
C HIS A 45 2.84 20.21 4.09
N GLU A 46 1.71 20.09 3.40
CA GLU A 46 0.47 19.55 3.96
C GLU A 46 0.64 18.10 4.41
N LEU A 47 1.23 17.25 3.58
CA LEU A 47 1.52 15.85 3.92
C LEU A 47 2.49 15.73 5.10
N ARG A 48 3.51 16.59 5.19
CA ARG A 48 4.42 16.63 6.33
C ARG A 48 3.71 17.04 7.62
N SER A 49 2.81 18.03 7.57
CA SER A 49 2.03 18.45 8.73
C SER A 49 1.09 17.33 9.20
N LEU A 50 0.40 16.65 8.29
CA LEU A 50 -0.45 15.49 8.60
C LEU A 50 0.38 14.33 9.21
N ALA A 51 1.54 14.03 8.65
CA ALA A 51 2.44 13.00 9.20
C ALA A 51 2.96 13.36 10.59
N SER A 52 3.27 14.65 10.86
CA SER A 52 3.69 15.12 12.18
C SER A 52 2.57 14.99 13.22
N ASP A 53 1.34 15.30 12.84
CA ASP A 53 0.17 15.18 13.72
C ASP A 53 -0.19 13.72 13.99
N GLN A 54 -0.04 12.84 13.01
CA GLN A 54 -0.18 11.39 13.23
C GLN A 54 0.90 10.86 14.17
N ARG A 55 2.16 11.28 14.03
CA ARG A 55 3.23 10.92 14.98
C ARG A 55 2.92 11.37 16.41
N LYS A 56 2.43 12.59 16.59
CA LYS A 56 2.03 13.10 17.92
C LYS A 56 0.86 12.30 18.52
N ARG A 57 -0.10 11.87 17.68
CA ARG A 57 -1.20 11.02 18.12
C ARG A 57 -0.72 9.63 18.53
N LEU A 58 0.19 9.01 17.75
CA LEU A 58 0.81 7.74 18.11
C LEU A 58 1.58 7.82 19.43
N GLN A 59 2.41 8.86 19.63
CA GLN A 59 3.12 9.07 20.90
C GLN A 59 2.17 9.20 22.11
N LYS A 60 1.02 9.85 21.93
CA LYS A 60 0.00 9.93 23.00
C LYS A 60 -0.61 8.56 23.29
N ILE A 61 -0.87 7.74 22.26
CA ILE A 61 -1.40 6.38 22.42
C ILE A 61 -0.38 5.49 23.14
N ASP A 62 0.90 5.57 22.75
CA ASP A 62 1.99 4.81 23.41
C ASP A 62 2.15 5.21 24.89
N ALA A 63 2.08 6.49 25.20
CA ALA A 63 2.11 6.96 26.58
C ALA A 63 0.90 6.49 27.40
N GLN A 64 -0.29 6.44 26.80
CA GLN A 64 -1.49 5.90 27.44
C GLN A 64 -1.40 4.38 27.64
N ALA A 65 -0.87 3.65 26.67
CA ALA A 65 -0.64 2.21 26.76
C ALA A 65 0.36 1.88 27.88
N ALA A 66 1.47 2.61 27.98
CA ALA A 66 2.44 2.43 29.06
C ALA A 66 1.85 2.71 30.45
N LYS A 67 1.00 3.74 30.57
CA LYS A 67 0.28 4.04 31.82
C LYS A 67 -0.69 2.92 32.21
N LEU A 68 -1.39 2.35 31.23
CA LEU A 68 -2.33 1.25 31.46
C LEU A 68 -1.59 -0.03 31.88
N ASP A 69 -0.47 -0.32 31.26
CA ASP A 69 0.39 -1.47 31.63
C ASP A 69 0.91 -1.35 33.06
N ALA A 70 1.33 -0.17 33.49
CA ALA A 70 1.70 0.10 34.87
C ALA A 70 0.53 -0.11 35.83
N GLN A 71 -0.68 0.32 35.48
CA GLN A 71 -1.89 0.10 36.29
C GLN A 71 -2.26 -1.39 36.37
N LEU A 72 -2.15 -2.13 35.26
CA LEU A 72 -2.40 -3.57 35.25
C LEU A 72 -1.37 -4.35 36.10
N GLN A 73 -0.10 -3.95 36.08
CA GLN A 73 0.91 -4.54 36.94
C GLN A 73 0.62 -4.26 38.43
N ALA A 74 0.25 -3.02 38.78
CA ALA A 74 -0.13 -2.66 40.14
C ALA A 74 -1.34 -3.48 40.62
N LEU A 75 -2.39 -3.65 39.79
CA LEU A 75 -3.55 -4.48 40.10
C LEU A 75 -3.19 -5.98 40.26
N ARG A 76 -2.29 -6.50 39.44
CA ARG A 76 -1.79 -7.90 39.61
C ARG A 76 -1.09 -8.09 40.94
N THR A 77 -0.21 -7.18 41.29
CA THR A 77 0.52 -7.20 42.57
C THR A 77 -0.45 -7.11 43.76
N GLN A 78 -1.46 -6.26 43.66
CA GLN A 78 -2.51 -6.13 44.68
C GLN A 78 -3.38 -7.40 44.79
N ASN A 79 -3.74 -8.02 43.69
CA ASN A 79 -4.47 -9.29 43.68
C ASN A 79 -3.63 -10.44 44.27
N GLU A 80 -2.34 -10.48 44.03
CA GLU A 80 -1.44 -11.47 44.65
C GLU A 80 -1.33 -11.25 46.16
N GLN A 81 -1.25 -10.00 46.64
CA GLN A 81 -1.29 -9.69 48.07
C GLN A 81 -2.61 -10.13 48.71
N ILE A 82 -3.76 -9.84 48.08
CA ILE A 82 -5.06 -10.29 48.55
C ILE A 82 -5.16 -11.84 48.62
N ARG A 83 -4.64 -12.53 47.57
CA ARG A 83 -4.61 -14.01 47.57
C ARG A 83 -3.74 -14.59 48.68
N ARG A 84 -2.59 -13.94 49.01
CA ARG A 84 -1.72 -14.38 50.15
C ARG A 84 -2.45 -14.18 51.48
N LEU A 85 -3.15 -13.07 51.67
CA LEU A 85 -3.88 -12.80 52.89
C LEU A 85 -5.11 -13.78 53.08
N ILE A 86 -5.80 -14.11 52.01
CA ILE A 86 -6.89 -15.08 52.04
C ILE A 86 -6.34 -16.52 52.19
N GLY A 87 -5.21 -16.84 51.58
CA GLY A 87 -4.58 -18.17 51.64
C GLY A 87 -3.98 -18.48 53.03
N ASP A 88 -3.47 -17.49 53.76
CA ASP A 88 -3.00 -17.68 55.12
C ASP A 88 -4.14 -17.74 56.16
N GLY A 89 -5.27 -17.05 55.92
CA GLY A 89 -6.45 -17.14 56.80
C GLY A 89 -7.13 -18.53 56.72
N GLY A 90 -7.04 -19.21 55.60
CA GLY A 90 -7.62 -20.55 55.38
C GLY A 90 -6.84 -21.69 56.02
N LYS A 91 -5.55 -21.52 56.29
CA LYS A 91 -4.72 -22.54 56.94
C LYS A 91 -4.78 -22.54 58.45
N SER A 92 -5.21 -21.46 59.06
CA SER A 92 -5.37 -21.39 60.54
C SER A 92 -6.69 -21.98 61.03
N ALA A 93 -7.70 -22.19 60.16
CA ALA A 93 -8.97 -22.78 60.55
C ALA A 93 -9.10 -24.27 60.30
N ALA A 94 -8.07 -24.92 59.70
CA ALA A 94 -8.11 -26.34 59.33
C ALA A 94 -7.35 -27.26 60.28
N SER A 95 -6.75 -26.76 61.38
CA SER A 95 -5.97 -27.58 62.32
C SER A 95 -6.61 -27.82 63.69
N ALA A 96 -7.91 -27.60 63.86
CA ALA A 96 -8.62 -27.97 65.05
C ALA A 96 -9.77 -28.95 64.72
N GLY A 97 -9.38 -30.15 64.27
CA GLY A 97 -10.30 -31.27 64.11
C GLY A 97 -9.99 -32.35 65.11
N ALA A 98 -10.81 -32.54 66.10
CA ALA A 98 -10.91 -33.79 66.85
C ALA A 98 -12.39 -34.12 67.10
N PRO A 99 -12.83 -35.37 67.00
CA PRO A 99 -14.21 -35.78 67.11
C PRO A 99 -14.55 -36.14 68.53
N LEU A 100 -15.70 -35.78 69.06
CA LEU A 100 -16.32 -36.46 70.18
C LEU A 100 -17.82 -36.43 70.09
N ALA A 101 -18.35 -37.64 70.19
CA ALA A 101 -19.77 -37.95 70.37
C ALA A 101 -20.26 -37.68 71.78
N GLY A 102 -21.58 -37.47 71.93
CA GLY A 102 -22.29 -37.64 73.13
C GLY A 102 -23.34 -36.55 73.47
N PRO A 103 -24.60 -36.95 73.77
CA PRO A 103 -25.64 -36.01 74.05
C PRO A 103 -25.73 -35.76 75.53
N VAL A 104 -25.74 -34.51 75.99
CA VAL A 104 -26.25 -34.17 77.36
C VAL A 104 -26.83 -32.75 77.39
N SER A 105 -28.09 -32.68 77.63
CA SER A 105 -28.84 -31.97 78.67
C SER A 105 -28.54 -30.48 78.91
N HIS A 106 -29.57 -29.70 78.69
CA HIS A 106 -30.04 -28.49 79.36
C HIS A 106 -29.20 -27.79 80.42
N GLY A 107 -28.75 -26.58 80.09
CA GLY A 107 -28.22 -25.62 81.02
C GLY A 107 -27.86 -24.34 80.30
N ARG A 108 -28.74 -23.33 80.33
CA ARG A 108 -28.41 -22.01 79.92
C ARG A 108 -27.37 -21.38 80.85
N PRO A 109 -26.22 -21.02 80.43
CA PRO A 109 -25.43 -20.02 81.10
C PRO A 109 -25.84 -18.66 80.57
N ARG A 110 -26.26 -17.81 81.42
CA ARG A 110 -26.29 -16.35 81.26
C ARG A 110 -24.85 -15.92 81.07
N VAL A 111 -24.51 -15.50 79.87
CA VAL A 111 -23.27 -14.84 79.60
C VAL A 111 -23.55 -13.35 79.52
N ASP A 112 -23.41 -12.69 80.66
CA ASP A 112 -23.24 -11.26 80.70
C ASP A 112 -21.85 -10.99 80.14
N GLY A 113 -21.77 -10.27 78.99
CA GLY A 113 -20.49 -9.83 78.38
C GLY A 113 -20.36 -10.13 76.93
N ALA A 114 -21.39 -9.95 76.12
CA ALA A 114 -21.20 -9.81 74.70
C ALA A 114 -20.58 -8.44 74.39
N GLN A 115 -19.23 -8.38 74.40
CA GLN A 115 -18.57 -7.30 73.71
C GLN A 115 -19.01 -7.30 72.28
N SER A 116 -19.70 -6.27 71.89
CA SER A 116 -20.06 -5.95 70.53
C SER A 116 -18.78 -5.83 69.70
N TYR A 117 -18.35 -6.93 69.10
CA TYR A 117 -17.30 -6.94 68.06
C TYR A 117 -17.92 -6.75 66.71
N ALA A 118 -17.59 -5.66 66.12
CA ALA A 118 -17.92 -5.06 64.86
C ALA A 118 -19.09 -4.07 64.95
N ARG A 119 -18.75 -2.80 64.91
CA ARG A 119 -19.72 -1.74 64.63
C ARG A 119 -20.28 -1.97 63.24
N ASP A 120 -21.58 -1.81 63.08
CA ASP A 120 -22.27 -1.83 61.77
C ASP A 120 -21.56 -0.87 60.80
N ASP A 121 -20.96 0.22 61.28
CA ASP A 121 -20.15 1.19 60.50
C ASP A 121 -18.95 0.56 59.78
N ASP A 122 -18.34 -0.49 60.32
CA ASP A 122 -17.19 -1.17 59.69
C ASP A 122 -17.61 -2.02 58.49
N PHE A 123 -18.79 -2.62 58.50
CA PHE A 123 -19.36 -3.39 57.40
C PHE A 123 -19.76 -2.48 56.22
N ASP A 124 -20.32 -1.33 56.49
CA ASP A 124 -20.69 -0.35 55.46
C ASP A 124 -19.47 0.22 54.76
N VAL A 125 -18.38 0.49 55.52
CA VAL A 125 -17.09 0.95 54.94
C VAL A 125 -16.48 -0.12 54.03
N VAL A 126 -16.51 -1.37 54.44
CA VAL A 126 -16.00 -2.52 53.61
C VAL A 126 -16.88 -2.72 52.38
N ALA A 127 -18.17 -2.67 52.50
CA ALA A 127 -19.12 -2.78 51.39
C ALA A 127 -18.90 -1.66 50.35
N ALA A 128 -18.79 -0.41 50.81
CA ALA A 128 -18.49 0.74 49.94
C ALA A 128 -17.13 0.60 49.24
N ARG A 129 -16.11 0.01 49.89
CA ARG A 129 -14.81 -0.21 49.31
C ARG A 129 -14.84 -1.32 48.23
N ILE A 130 -15.58 -2.38 48.46
CA ILE A 130 -15.79 -3.45 47.48
C ILE A 130 -16.49 -2.90 46.24
N GLU A 131 -17.53 -2.07 46.42
CA GLU A 131 -18.26 -1.49 45.29
C GLU A 131 -17.39 -0.54 44.45
N ARG A 132 -16.53 0.26 45.10
CA ARG A 132 -15.53 1.09 44.40
C ARG A 132 -14.56 0.23 43.60
N LEU A 133 -13.99 -0.82 44.18
CA LEU A 133 -13.07 -1.75 43.47
C LEU A 133 -13.75 -2.43 42.30
N ARG A 134 -15.04 -2.78 42.45
CA ARG A 134 -15.85 -3.36 41.35
C ARG A 134 -16.07 -2.36 40.22
N SER A 135 -16.37 -1.10 40.55
CA SER A 135 -16.51 -0.01 39.60
C SER A 135 -15.21 0.27 38.85
N ASP A 136 -14.11 0.33 39.58
CA ASP A 136 -12.76 0.57 38.96
C ASP A 136 -12.33 -0.60 38.06
N SER A 137 -12.62 -1.84 38.47
CA SER A 137 -12.38 -3.02 37.64
C SER A 137 -13.18 -3.00 36.33
N ASN A 138 -14.45 -2.57 36.40
CA ASN A 138 -15.32 -2.43 35.22
C ASN A 138 -14.81 -1.32 34.27
N ARG A 139 -14.34 -0.20 34.83
CA ARG A 139 -13.72 0.88 34.05
C ARG A 139 -12.45 0.38 33.31
N VAL A 140 -11.55 -0.28 34.02
CA VAL A 140 -10.32 -0.83 33.43
C VAL A 140 -10.64 -1.83 32.32
N ARG A 141 -11.64 -2.69 32.52
CA ARG A 141 -12.10 -3.64 31.47
C ARG A 141 -12.64 -2.89 30.25
N SER A 142 -13.53 -1.91 30.45
CA SER A 142 -14.10 -1.09 29.36
C SER A 142 -13.02 -0.33 28.59
N ASP A 143 -12.04 0.26 29.28
CA ASP A 143 -10.93 0.96 28.64
C ASP A 143 -10.00 0.01 27.88
N GLY A 144 -9.76 -1.18 28.42
CA GLY A 144 -9.04 -2.26 27.74
C GLY A 144 -9.72 -2.70 26.43
N ASP A 145 -11.03 -2.86 26.45
CA ASP A 145 -11.80 -3.21 25.25
C ASP A 145 -11.79 -2.10 24.20
N ARG A 146 -11.87 -0.84 24.63
CA ARG A 146 -11.75 0.33 23.74
C ARG A 146 -10.36 0.38 23.08
N LEU A 147 -9.29 0.20 23.86
CA LEU A 147 -7.90 0.20 23.35
C LEU A 147 -7.66 -0.96 22.39
N ARG A 148 -8.17 -2.15 22.70
CA ARG A 148 -8.13 -3.31 21.81
C ARG A 148 -8.83 -3.00 20.48
N GLY A 149 -10.00 -2.37 20.52
CA GLY A 149 -10.73 -1.95 19.31
C GLY A 149 -9.97 -0.92 18.47
N VAL A 150 -9.26 0.03 19.11
CA VAL A 150 -8.42 1.00 18.41
C VAL A 150 -7.22 0.32 17.80
N ALA A 151 -6.51 -0.54 18.54
CA ALA A 151 -5.34 -1.26 18.05
C ALA A 151 -5.67 -2.14 16.83
N LEU A 152 -6.78 -2.87 16.88
CA LEU A 152 -7.25 -3.69 15.75
C LEU A 152 -7.58 -2.83 14.51
N ARG A 153 -8.17 -1.65 14.69
CA ARG A 153 -8.43 -0.72 13.58
C ARG A 153 -7.14 -0.21 12.96
N VAL A 154 -6.16 0.18 13.76
CA VAL A 154 -4.85 0.65 13.26
C VAL A 154 -4.13 -0.45 12.50
N LEU A 155 -4.09 -1.67 13.03
CA LEU A 155 -3.49 -2.83 12.35
C LEU A 155 -4.19 -3.15 11.02
N ASN A 156 -5.53 -3.09 10.99
CA ASN A 156 -6.28 -3.33 9.76
C ASN A 156 -6.04 -2.23 8.71
N MET A 157 -5.98 -0.97 9.12
CA MET A 157 -5.66 0.15 8.23
C MET A 157 -4.27 -0.02 7.62
N HIS A 158 -3.26 -0.32 8.45
CA HIS A 158 -1.89 -0.55 7.96
C HIS A 158 -1.81 -1.72 6.97
N ARG A 159 -2.50 -2.82 7.28
CA ARG A 159 -2.59 -3.97 6.36
C ARG A 159 -3.26 -3.61 5.03
N LEU A 160 -4.31 -2.79 5.05
CA LEU A 160 -4.99 -2.33 3.83
C LEU A 160 -4.08 -1.42 3.00
N GLU A 161 -3.31 -0.54 3.63
CA GLU A 161 -2.32 0.32 2.97
C GLU A 161 -1.21 -0.53 2.30
N GLU A 162 -0.68 -1.53 3.00
CA GLU A 162 0.32 -2.45 2.44
C GLU A 162 -0.23 -3.23 1.24
N LEU A 163 -1.46 -3.74 1.34
CA LEU A 163 -2.12 -4.46 0.24
C LEU A 163 -2.39 -3.54 -0.95
N ALA A 164 -2.83 -2.31 -0.72
CA ALA A 164 -3.04 -1.32 -1.77
C ALA A 164 -1.72 -0.99 -2.47
N ARG A 165 -0.65 -0.77 -1.71
CA ARG A 165 0.70 -0.52 -2.24
C ARG A 165 1.22 -1.71 -3.04
N ALA A 166 1.08 -2.93 -2.52
CA ALA A 166 1.48 -4.15 -3.23
C ALA A 166 0.70 -4.32 -4.54
N ARG A 167 -0.58 -3.98 -4.56
CA ARG A 167 -1.43 -4.02 -5.77
C ARG A 167 -0.95 -3.01 -6.82
N VAL A 168 -0.62 -1.78 -6.42
CA VAL A 168 -0.06 -0.77 -7.33
C VAL A 168 1.29 -1.26 -7.89
N LEU A 169 2.18 -1.75 -7.05
CA LEU A 169 3.48 -2.28 -7.51
C LEU A 169 3.33 -3.46 -8.47
N ALA A 170 2.35 -4.34 -8.25
CA ALA A 170 2.09 -5.48 -9.11
C ALA A 170 1.54 -5.09 -10.51
N SER A 171 0.88 -3.94 -10.62
CA SER A 171 0.36 -3.41 -11.89
C SER A 171 1.42 -2.73 -12.75
N ILE A 172 2.58 -2.38 -12.18
CA ILE A 172 3.63 -1.69 -12.94
C ILE A 172 4.36 -2.69 -13.81
N PRO A 173 4.39 -2.48 -15.16
CA PRO A 173 5.16 -3.31 -16.06
C PRO A 173 6.65 -3.19 -15.70
N SER A 174 7.28 -4.27 -15.29
CA SER A 174 8.63 -4.23 -14.74
C SER A 174 9.43 -5.48 -15.10
N LEU A 175 9.25 -5.93 -16.35
CA LEU A 175 9.91 -7.08 -16.95
C LEU A 175 10.15 -6.82 -18.42
N ASN A 176 11.34 -7.19 -18.94
CA ASN A 176 11.58 -7.27 -20.38
C ASN A 176 10.71 -8.39 -20.98
N PRO A 177 9.76 -8.06 -21.88
CA PRO A 177 8.83 -9.05 -22.43
C PRO A 177 9.44 -9.97 -23.48
N ALA A 178 10.60 -9.64 -24.07
CA ALA A 178 11.25 -10.41 -25.13
C ALA A 178 12.08 -11.61 -24.61
N GLY A 179 11.75 -12.13 -23.43
CA GLY A 179 12.32 -13.40 -22.96
C GLY A 179 13.64 -13.32 -22.21
N ASN A 180 14.40 -14.43 -22.21
CA ASN A 180 15.61 -14.64 -21.39
C ASN A 180 16.86 -13.92 -21.89
N ALA A 181 16.78 -13.24 -23.01
CA ALA A 181 17.87 -12.42 -23.44
C ALA A 181 17.98 -11.22 -22.49
N GLY A 182 18.61 -11.42 -21.35
CA GLY A 182 19.14 -10.33 -20.54
C GLY A 182 20.06 -9.42 -21.37
N ASN A 183 20.11 -9.64 -22.67
CA ASN A 183 20.78 -8.95 -23.74
C ASN A 183 19.91 -8.80 -25.00
N ALA A 184 18.58 -8.95 -24.95
CA ALA A 184 17.78 -8.49 -26.07
C ALA A 184 18.10 -7.01 -26.24
N GLY A 185 18.92 -6.70 -27.24
CA GLY A 185 19.37 -5.36 -27.56
C GLY A 185 18.14 -4.48 -27.80
N ILE A 186 18.25 -3.20 -27.54
CA ILE A 186 17.22 -2.25 -27.96
C ILE A 186 17.59 -1.83 -29.39
N ALA A 187 16.79 -2.30 -30.36
CA ALA A 187 16.96 -1.94 -31.78
C ALA A 187 16.52 -0.49 -32.05
N SER A 188 15.47 -0.02 -31.33
CA SER A 188 14.98 1.36 -31.49
C SER A 188 14.35 1.86 -30.19
N ILE A 189 14.70 3.08 -29.79
CA ILE A 189 14.21 3.70 -28.55
C ILE A 189 12.91 4.50 -28.78
N PHE A 190 12.23 4.80 -27.68
CA PHE A 190 11.10 5.71 -27.61
C PHE A 190 11.51 7.13 -28.02
N GLY A 191 10.65 7.84 -28.77
CA GLY A 191 10.84 9.23 -29.14
C GLY A 191 10.93 9.48 -30.64
N TRP A 192 11.33 10.68 -31.05
CA TRP A 192 11.44 11.03 -32.46
C TRP A 192 12.60 10.27 -33.14
N ARG A 193 12.30 9.61 -34.27
CA ARG A 193 13.28 8.94 -35.11
C ARG A 193 13.11 9.34 -36.58
N ALA A 194 14.22 9.31 -37.34
CA ALA A 194 14.22 9.60 -38.76
C ALA A 194 14.19 8.33 -39.63
N ILE A 195 14.61 7.19 -39.09
CA ILE A 195 14.80 5.91 -39.77
C ILE A 195 13.98 4.84 -39.03
N PRO A 196 13.28 3.92 -39.71
CA PRO A 196 13.19 3.77 -41.17
C PRO A 196 12.32 4.84 -41.87
N TRP A 197 11.44 5.51 -41.11
CA TRP A 197 10.65 6.67 -41.57
C TRP A 197 10.52 7.70 -40.45
N PRO A 198 10.37 9.00 -40.79
CA PRO A 198 10.23 10.07 -39.80
C PRO A 198 8.93 9.93 -39.03
N GLU A 199 9.01 9.55 -37.75
CA GLU A 199 7.85 9.42 -36.86
C GLU A 199 8.23 9.54 -35.38
N PHE A 200 7.23 9.76 -34.54
CA PHE A 200 7.37 9.62 -33.09
C PHE A 200 7.12 8.16 -32.71
N HIS A 201 8.17 7.45 -32.31
CA HIS A 201 8.13 6.07 -31.87
C HIS A 201 7.54 5.98 -30.47
N LYS A 202 6.35 5.42 -30.33
CA LYS A 202 5.55 5.38 -29.09
C LYS A 202 5.95 4.26 -28.13
N GLY A 203 6.93 3.43 -28.48
CA GLY A 203 7.40 2.29 -27.73
C GLY A 203 8.91 2.09 -27.85
N VAL A 204 9.35 0.89 -27.63
CA VAL A 204 10.71 0.42 -27.82
C VAL A 204 10.66 -0.83 -28.70
N ASP A 205 11.60 -0.93 -29.68
CA ASP A 205 11.77 -2.13 -30.45
C ASP A 205 12.88 -2.98 -29.82
N LEU A 206 12.53 -4.16 -29.37
CA LEU A 206 13.42 -5.12 -28.73
C LEU A 206 13.88 -6.14 -29.75
N ASP A 207 15.21 -6.32 -29.88
CA ASP A 207 15.79 -7.37 -30.72
C ASP A 207 15.31 -8.74 -30.21
N ALA A 208 14.67 -9.50 -31.09
CA ALA A 208 14.20 -10.83 -30.79
C ALA A 208 14.04 -11.64 -32.07
N ASP A 209 14.36 -12.91 -32.02
CA ASP A 209 14.25 -13.81 -33.17
C ASP A 209 12.77 -14.13 -33.48
N TYR A 210 12.50 -14.40 -34.77
CA TYR A 210 11.17 -14.85 -35.19
C TYR A 210 10.79 -16.14 -34.46
N GLY A 211 9.61 -16.13 -33.80
CA GLY A 211 9.11 -17.27 -33.03
C GLY A 211 9.62 -17.30 -31.58
N GLU A 212 10.39 -16.32 -31.13
CA GLU A 212 10.80 -16.20 -29.72
C GLU A 212 9.62 -15.88 -28.82
N ASN A 213 9.71 -16.33 -27.56
CA ASN A 213 8.62 -16.19 -26.60
C ASN A 213 8.42 -14.74 -26.14
N VAL A 214 7.18 -14.25 -26.21
CA VAL A 214 6.75 -12.98 -25.62
C VAL A 214 6.03 -13.23 -24.29
N ARG A 215 6.40 -12.47 -23.26
CA ARG A 215 5.85 -12.61 -21.89
C ARG A 215 5.17 -11.32 -21.44
N ALA A 216 4.14 -11.45 -20.59
CA ALA A 216 3.45 -10.32 -20.02
C ALA A 216 4.37 -9.53 -19.06
N GLY A 217 4.50 -8.22 -19.24
CA GLY A 217 5.35 -7.32 -18.45
C GLY A 217 4.90 -7.14 -16.99
N ALA A 218 3.59 -7.29 -16.75
CA ALA A 218 2.95 -7.33 -15.44
C ALA A 218 1.72 -8.24 -15.50
N ALA A 219 1.10 -8.55 -14.35
CA ALA A 219 -0.18 -9.23 -14.30
C ALA A 219 -1.31 -8.30 -14.77
N GLY A 220 -2.32 -8.82 -15.48
CA GLY A 220 -3.43 -8.00 -15.98
C GLY A 220 -4.44 -8.77 -16.78
N THR A 221 -5.39 -8.06 -17.36
CA THR A 221 -6.44 -8.61 -18.23
C THR A 221 -6.19 -8.22 -19.68
N VAL A 222 -6.20 -9.17 -20.59
CA VAL A 222 -6.11 -8.92 -22.02
C VAL A 222 -7.36 -8.16 -22.48
N VAL A 223 -7.17 -6.94 -23.01
CA VAL A 223 -8.29 -6.12 -23.51
C VAL A 223 -8.42 -6.19 -25.03
N ALA A 224 -7.32 -6.46 -25.74
CA ALA A 224 -7.32 -6.69 -27.17
C ALA A 224 -6.28 -7.74 -27.55
N ALA A 225 -6.61 -8.58 -28.55
CA ALA A 225 -5.74 -9.61 -29.10
C ALA A 225 -6.17 -9.86 -30.55
N ALA A 226 -5.67 -9.05 -31.50
CA ALA A 226 -6.05 -9.06 -32.89
C ALA A 226 -5.05 -8.36 -33.80
N TYR A 227 -5.26 -8.46 -35.12
CA TYR A 227 -4.51 -7.66 -36.10
C TYR A 227 -4.97 -6.19 -36.05
N ASP A 228 -4.02 -5.26 -35.93
CA ASP A 228 -4.25 -3.81 -35.78
C ASP A 228 -3.33 -3.01 -36.73
N GLY A 229 -3.70 -2.97 -38.02
CA GLY A 229 -3.05 -2.14 -39.04
C GLY A 229 -1.50 -2.20 -39.00
N GLY A 230 -0.86 -1.05 -38.83
CA GLY A 230 0.58 -0.94 -38.77
C GLY A 230 1.26 -1.72 -37.64
N TYR A 231 0.56 -1.96 -36.54
CA TYR A 231 1.06 -2.75 -35.41
C TYR A 231 1.06 -4.27 -35.67
N GLY A 232 0.42 -4.72 -36.79
CA GLY A 232 0.30 -6.14 -37.09
C GLY A 232 -0.55 -6.89 -36.06
N ASN A 233 -0.20 -8.14 -35.77
CA ASN A 233 -0.81 -8.86 -34.66
C ASN A 233 -0.39 -8.23 -33.35
N LYS A 234 -1.37 -7.75 -32.59
CA LYS A 234 -1.19 -6.97 -31.35
C LYS A 234 -1.94 -7.58 -30.18
N ILE A 235 -1.31 -7.57 -29.03
CA ILE A 235 -1.95 -7.81 -27.73
C ILE A 235 -1.90 -6.51 -26.95
N GLU A 236 -2.99 -6.17 -26.29
CA GLU A 236 -3.08 -5.11 -25.30
C GLU A 236 -3.53 -5.70 -23.95
N ILE A 237 -2.81 -5.40 -22.87
CA ILE A 237 -3.10 -5.86 -21.52
C ILE A 237 -3.32 -4.64 -20.61
N ASP A 238 -4.46 -4.60 -19.93
CA ASP A 238 -4.75 -3.66 -18.83
C ASP A 238 -4.24 -4.26 -17.51
N HIS A 239 -3.30 -3.56 -16.88
CA HIS A 239 -2.70 -3.95 -15.59
C HIS A 239 -3.37 -3.26 -14.39
N GLY A 240 -4.33 -2.36 -14.64
CA GLY A 240 -4.89 -1.46 -13.65
C GLY A 240 -4.00 -0.27 -13.33
N ASN A 241 -4.50 0.64 -12.48
CA ASN A 241 -3.82 1.88 -12.08
C ASN A 241 -3.30 2.72 -13.26
N GLY A 242 -4.02 2.72 -14.40
CA GLY A 242 -3.68 3.46 -15.61
C GLY A 242 -2.62 2.82 -16.49
N TYR A 243 -2.02 1.68 -16.11
CA TYR A 243 -1.01 1.00 -16.90
C TYR A 243 -1.62 0.03 -17.89
N HIS A 244 -1.28 0.20 -19.20
CA HIS A 244 -1.49 -0.77 -20.26
C HIS A 244 -0.17 -1.09 -20.94
N THR A 245 -0.05 -2.30 -21.49
CA THR A 245 1.09 -2.69 -22.33
C THR A 245 0.60 -3.23 -23.67
N TRP A 246 1.33 -2.87 -24.72
CA TRP A 246 1.10 -3.36 -26.08
C TRP A 246 2.29 -4.19 -26.53
N TYR A 247 1.99 -5.30 -27.19
CA TYR A 247 2.94 -6.24 -27.78
C TYR A 247 2.56 -6.39 -29.25
N CYS A 248 3.43 -5.95 -30.16
CA CYS A 248 3.09 -5.80 -31.56
C CYS A 248 4.03 -6.60 -32.46
N HIS A 249 3.70 -6.65 -33.76
CA HIS A 249 4.39 -7.38 -34.82
C HIS A 249 4.46 -8.88 -34.60
N LEU A 250 3.53 -9.45 -33.79
CA LEU A 250 3.56 -10.85 -33.38
C LEU A 250 3.31 -11.80 -34.56
N SER A 251 3.97 -12.97 -34.53
CA SER A 251 3.68 -14.07 -35.47
C SER A 251 2.47 -14.89 -35.02
N ARG A 252 2.29 -15.05 -33.71
CA ARG A 252 1.19 -15.82 -33.11
C ARG A 252 0.74 -15.18 -31.81
N ILE A 253 -0.57 -15.18 -31.58
CA ILE A 253 -1.20 -14.76 -30.33
C ILE A 253 -1.71 -16.01 -29.62
N ASP A 254 -1.35 -16.19 -28.34
CA ASP A 254 -1.69 -17.38 -27.55
C ASP A 254 -2.68 -17.06 -26.41
N VAL A 255 -3.22 -15.84 -26.38
CA VAL A 255 -4.20 -15.36 -25.41
C VAL A 255 -5.41 -14.74 -26.10
N HIS A 256 -6.50 -14.54 -25.39
CA HIS A 256 -7.73 -13.95 -25.93
C HIS A 256 -8.25 -12.79 -25.04
N PRO A 257 -9.04 -11.86 -25.58
CA PRO A 257 -9.67 -10.79 -24.80
C PRO A 257 -10.49 -11.34 -23.63
N GLY A 258 -10.36 -10.69 -22.46
CA GLY A 258 -10.96 -11.11 -21.19
C GLY A 258 -10.12 -12.12 -20.39
N GLN A 259 -9.06 -12.69 -20.95
CA GLN A 259 -8.17 -13.59 -20.23
C GLN A 259 -7.32 -12.80 -19.24
N TYR A 260 -7.23 -13.29 -17.99
CA TYR A 260 -6.27 -12.80 -17.00
C TYR A 260 -4.94 -13.53 -17.17
N VAL A 261 -3.85 -12.77 -17.21
CA VAL A 261 -2.48 -13.28 -17.32
C VAL A 261 -1.65 -12.84 -16.12
N LYS A 262 -0.70 -13.68 -15.71
CA LYS A 262 0.27 -13.36 -14.66
C LYS A 262 1.47 -12.65 -15.26
N LYS A 263 2.19 -11.88 -14.46
CA LYS A 263 3.51 -11.36 -14.85
C LYS A 263 4.43 -12.50 -15.27
N ALA A 264 5.18 -12.31 -16.36
CA ALA A 264 6.07 -13.28 -16.99
C ALA A 264 5.37 -14.49 -17.62
N GLU A 265 4.03 -14.52 -17.68
CA GLU A 265 3.29 -15.55 -18.41
C GLU A 265 3.51 -15.42 -19.92
N HIS A 266 3.66 -16.55 -20.62
CA HIS A 266 3.75 -16.59 -22.06
C HIS A 266 2.42 -16.14 -22.68
N ILE A 267 2.49 -15.21 -23.65
CA ILE A 267 1.28 -14.64 -24.29
C ILE A 267 1.30 -14.70 -25.82
N ALA A 268 2.49 -14.80 -26.44
CA ALA A 268 2.65 -14.71 -27.89
C ALA A 268 4.03 -15.18 -28.33
N LEU A 269 4.22 -15.20 -29.66
CA LEU A 269 5.53 -15.35 -30.31
C LEU A 269 5.87 -14.11 -31.14
N VAL A 270 7.15 -13.74 -31.11
CA VAL A 270 7.72 -12.66 -31.92
C VAL A 270 7.53 -12.94 -33.40
N GLY A 271 7.26 -11.90 -34.18
CA GLY A 271 7.08 -11.96 -35.63
C GLY A 271 7.61 -10.74 -36.34
N SER A 272 7.02 -10.45 -37.49
CA SER A 272 7.30 -9.29 -38.33
C SER A 272 6.02 -8.90 -39.11
N THR A 273 4.86 -8.96 -38.44
CA THR A 273 3.58 -8.61 -39.08
C THR A 273 3.32 -7.10 -39.03
N GLY A 274 2.49 -6.57 -39.94
CA GLY A 274 2.22 -5.14 -40.01
C GLY A 274 3.38 -4.33 -40.63
N ALA A 275 3.60 -3.10 -40.16
CA ALA A 275 4.66 -2.21 -40.63
C ALA A 275 5.99 -2.51 -39.91
N SER A 276 6.64 -3.59 -40.29
CA SER A 276 7.88 -4.07 -39.69
C SER A 276 8.93 -4.31 -40.77
N THR A 277 10.18 -3.98 -40.49
CA THR A 277 11.33 -4.19 -41.40
C THR A 277 12.04 -5.53 -41.20
N GLY A 278 11.73 -6.26 -40.14
CA GLY A 278 12.29 -7.54 -39.78
C GLY A 278 11.78 -8.04 -38.44
N PRO A 279 12.15 -9.25 -38.00
CA PRO A 279 11.71 -9.78 -36.71
C PRO A 279 12.18 -8.90 -35.55
N HIS A 280 11.23 -8.48 -34.71
CA HIS A 280 11.46 -7.77 -33.45
C HIS A 280 10.16 -7.73 -32.65
N LEU A 281 10.25 -7.39 -31.37
CA LEU A 281 9.09 -7.08 -30.54
C LEU A 281 8.99 -5.57 -30.35
N HIS A 282 7.95 -4.95 -30.93
CA HIS A 282 7.57 -3.59 -30.55
C HIS A 282 6.78 -3.64 -29.25
N TYR A 283 7.35 -3.02 -28.19
CA TYR A 283 6.78 -2.97 -26.86
C TYR A 283 6.44 -1.55 -26.46
N GLN A 284 5.22 -1.32 -26.05
CA GLN A 284 4.72 0.01 -25.65
C GLN A 284 4.09 -0.05 -24.27
N ILE A 285 4.37 0.97 -23.45
CA ILE A 285 3.71 1.18 -22.17
C ILE A 285 2.87 2.44 -22.27
N MET A 286 1.60 2.32 -21.90
CA MET A 286 0.69 3.44 -21.75
C MET A 286 0.46 3.69 -20.27
N LEU A 287 0.47 4.95 -19.86
CA LEU A 287 0.10 5.39 -18.52
C LEU A 287 -0.97 6.49 -18.65
N ASP A 288 -2.13 6.26 -18.08
CA ASP A 288 -3.29 7.16 -18.16
C ASP A 288 -3.64 7.59 -19.61
N GLY A 289 -3.54 6.63 -20.54
CA GLY A 289 -3.85 6.83 -21.95
C GLY A 289 -2.74 7.49 -22.78
N ALA A 290 -1.60 7.84 -22.19
CA ALA A 290 -0.44 8.42 -22.88
C ALA A 290 0.74 7.42 -22.96
N PRO A 291 1.46 7.33 -24.12
CA PRO A 291 2.64 6.49 -24.21
C PRO A 291 3.79 7.07 -23.38
N VAL A 292 4.49 6.20 -22.65
CA VAL A 292 5.67 6.55 -21.85
C VAL A 292 6.87 5.72 -22.30
N ASP A 293 8.08 6.25 -22.08
CA ASP A 293 9.33 5.54 -22.39
C ASP A 293 9.40 4.20 -21.63
N PRO A 294 9.43 3.04 -22.34
CA PRO A 294 9.45 1.73 -21.71
C PRO A 294 10.80 1.34 -21.11
N VAL A 295 11.92 1.95 -21.57
CA VAL A 295 13.28 1.53 -21.20
C VAL A 295 13.50 1.48 -19.68
N PRO A 296 13.08 2.47 -18.89
CA PRO A 296 13.23 2.40 -17.43
C PRO A 296 12.47 1.25 -16.76
N TYR A 297 11.47 0.67 -17.43
CA TYR A 297 10.63 -0.41 -16.90
C TYR A 297 11.13 -1.82 -17.25
N LEU A 298 12.06 -1.95 -18.18
CA LEU A 298 12.52 -3.26 -18.65
C LEU A 298 13.30 -4.06 -17.60
N HIS A 299 13.89 -3.38 -16.60
CA HIS A 299 14.75 -3.99 -15.59
C HIS A 299 14.20 -3.86 -14.15
N GLY A 300 12.95 -3.53 -14.00
CA GLY A 300 12.30 -3.36 -12.70
C GLY A 300 11.35 -2.17 -12.65
N VAL A 301 10.85 -1.87 -11.45
CA VAL A 301 10.04 -0.66 -11.23
C VAL A 301 10.98 0.54 -11.19
N PRO A 302 10.78 1.59 -12.00
CA PRO A 302 11.64 2.75 -12.02
C PRO A 302 11.71 3.46 -10.66
N ASP A 303 12.88 3.94 -10.25
CA ASP A 303 13.11 4.61 -8.98
C ASP A 303 12.18 5.82 -8.77
N ARG A 304 11.89 6.59 -9.83
CA ARG A 304 10.94 7.70 -9.79
C ARG A 304 9.53 7.26 -9.37
N VAL A 305 9.11 6.05 -9.80
CA VAL A 305 7.81 5.48 -9.44
C VAL A 305 7.86 4.96 -8.01
N LEU A 306 8.94 4.28 -7.61
CA LEU A 306 9.13 3.85 -6.22
C LEU A 306 9.14 5.03 -5.24
N ALA A 307 9.72 6.17 -5.64
CA ALA A 307 9.74 7.37 -4.82
C ALA A 307 8.35 7.99 -4.62
N SER A 308 7.46 7.90 -5.61
CA SER A 308 6.09 8.43 -5.52
C SER A 308 5.16 7.59 -4.62
N LEU A 309 5.53 6.34 -4.32
CA LEU A 309 4.76 5.42 -3.49
C LEU A 309 5.20 5.43 -2.00
N LYS A 310 6.23 6.22 -1.66
CA LYS A 310 6.70 6.41 -0.28
C LYS A 310 5.96 7.56 0.40
#